data_e76280ff85f31bb678bed4853496957c
#
_entry.id   e76280ff85f31bb678bed4853496957c
#
_cell.length_a   1.000
_cell.length_b   1.000
_cell.length_c   1.000
_cell.angle_alpha   90.00
_cell.angle_beta   90.00
_cell.angle_gamma   90.00
#
_symmetry.space_group_name_H-M   'P 1'
#
loop_
_entity.id
_entity.type
_entity.pdbx_description
1 polymer ?
#
loop_
_entity_poly.entity_id
_entity_poly.type
_entity_poly.pdbx_seq_one_letter_code
_entity_poly.pdbx_strand_id
1 'polypeptide(L)'
;MNNKFFIVGGDRYGETSVLRAYGFTQAETMDECDFVVFTGGADINPAIYGEEAHRSVYFSEGRDRHEIEGYEAAKGLGKAFLGICRGAQLLNCLVGGKLYQDINHRGFHELVTDDGQRFMSNSVHHQMMRVTEGAIIKAWAENLSKDHHLYMKDGKEANDKVVEKEPEIVIYPEHRMVLVQGHPEFSATDPELHTFRQYVFDLIKEA
;
A
#
# COMPACT_ATOMS: atom_id res chain seq x y z
N MET A 1 20.31 1.98 6.75
CA MET A 1 19.05 2.00 7.52
C MET A 1 18.33 3.31 7.27
N ASN A 2 17.13 3.25 6.77
CA ASN A 2 16.28 4.42 6.51
C ASN A 2 15.61 4.86 7.82
N ASN A 3 15.91 6.07 8.29
CA ASN A 3 15.41 6.57 9.57
C ASN A 3 14.58 7.85 9.48
N LYS A 4 14.72 8.62 8.40
CA LYS A 4 13.97 9.87 8.22
C LYS A 4 12.88 9.71 7.16
N PHE A 5 11.66 10.13 7.47
CA PHE A 5 10.54 10.08 6.55
C PHE A 5 9.97 11.47 6.21
N PHE A 6 9.39 11.56 5.03
CA PHE A 6 8.58 12.69 4.59
C PHE A 6 7.22 12.18 4.11
N ILE A 7 6.11 12.85 4.44
CA ILE A 7 4.75 12.43 4.06
C ILE A 7 4.22 13.32 2.94
N VAL A 8 3.94 12.76 1.78
CA VAL A 8 3.28 13.46 0.67
C VAL A 8 1.81 13.70 1.01
N GLY A 9 1.36 14.97 0.92
CA GLY A 9 -0.01 15.34 1.24
C GLY A 9 -0.33 15.43 2.75
N GLY A 10 0.69 15.22 3.61
CA GLY A 10 0.60 15.35 5.06
C GLY A 10 0.01 14.13 5.79
N ASP A 11 0.15 14.14 7.10
CA ASP A 11 -0.40 13.13 8.02
C ASP A 11 -1.93 13.16 8.00
N ARG A 12 -2.58 12.01 7.83
CA ARG A 12 -4.04 11.91 7.74
C ARG A 12 -4.67 11.12 8.86
N TYR A 13 -3.97 10.06 9.30
CA TYR A 13 -4.54 9.07 10.22
C TYR A 13 -3.61 8.74 11.39
N GLY A 14 -2.55 9.55 11.60
CA GLY A 14 -1.58 9.36 12.67
C GLY A 14 -0.31 8.62 12.24
N GLU A 15 0.00 8.62 10.95
CA GLU A 15 1.20 8.00 10.38
C GLU A 15 2.47 8.52 11.06
N THR A 16 2.54 9.84 11.30
CA THR A 16 3.66 10.47 12.02
C THR A 16 3.84 9.88 13.40
N SER A 17 2.74 9.69 14.14
CA SER A 17 2.78 9.20 15.51
C SER A 17 3.28 7.76 15.58
N VAL A 18 2.78 6.87 14.72
CA VAL A 18 3.21 5.48 14.70
C VAL A 18 4.66 5.35 14.21
N LEU A 19 5.07 6.07 13.17
CA LEU A 19 6.44 6.06 12.68
C LEU A 19 7.43 6.51 13.76
N ARG A 20 7.13 7.58 14.49
CA ARG A 20 7.95 8.03 15.62
C ARG A 20 8.03 7.01 16.75
N ALA A 21 6.93 6.32 17.05
CA ALA A 21 6.91 5.26 18.06
C ALA A 21 7.83 4.07 17.70
N TYR A 22 8.08 3.84 16.41
CA TYR A 22 9.00 2.82 15.91
C TYR A 22 10.41 3.35 15.56
N GLY A 23 10.73 4.56 16.03
CA GLY A 23 12.10 5.13 16.00
C GLY A 23 12.44 5.91 14.72
N PHE A 24 11.46 6.26 13.91
CA PHE A 24 11.68 7.13 12.74
C PHE A 24 11.57 8.61 13.12
N THR A 25 12.26 9.46 12.36
CA THR A 25 12.26 10.92 12.53
C THR A 25 11.65 11.57 11.30
N GLN A 26 10.73 12.51 11.49
CA GLN A 26 10.15 13.26 10.37
C GLN A 26 11.14 14.30 9.86
N ALA A 27 11.37 14.31 8.56
CA ALA A 27 12.12 15.35 7.85
C ALA A 27 11.22 16.55 7.57
N GLU A 28 11.81 17.75 7.52
CA GLU A 28 11.09 18.98 7.15
C GLU A 28 10.87 19.07 5.63
N THR A 29 11.82 18.55 4.85
CA THR A 29 11.79 18.55 3.39
C THR A 29 12.01 17.15 2.83
N MET A 30 11.59 16.94 1.59
CA MET A 30 11.81 15.66 0.89
C MET A 30 13.30 15.38 0.63
N ASP A 31 14.13 16.41 0.45
CA ASP A 31 15.57 16.23 0.24
C ASP A 31 16.25 15.59 1.47
N GLU A 32 15.78 15.91 2.66
CA GLU A 32 16.36 15.46 3.92
C GLU A 32 15.90 14.08 4.37
N CYS A 33 14.87 13.52 3.74
CA CYS A 33 14.35 12.20 4.12
C CYS A 33 15.12 11.06 3.46
N ASP A 34 15.02 9.88 4.06
CA ASP A 34 15.51 8.63 3.50
C ASP A 34 14.41 7.95 2.67
N PHE A 35 13.17 8.06 3.13
CA PHE A 35 12.00 7.50 2.44
C PHE A 35 10.78 8.42 2.50
N VAL A 36 9.91 8.27 1.52
CA VAL A 36 8.69 9.04 1.35
C VAL A 36 7.47 8.16 1.61
N VAL A 37 6.52 8.68 2.39
CA VAL A 37 5.29 7.98 2.78
C VAL A 37 4.11 8.49 1.96
N PHE A 38 3.36 7.56 1.37
CA PHE A 38 2.07 7.78 0.70
C PHE A 38 0.97 7.15 1.55
N THR A 39 -0.01 7.94 1.95
CA THR A 39 -1.00 7.58 2.97
C THR A 39 -2.27 6.97 2.41
N GLY A 40 -3.09 6.39 3.27
CA GLY A 40 -4.40 5.87 2.96
C GLY A 40 -5.41 6.91 2.47
N GLY A 41 -6.61 6.50 2.09
CA GLY A 41 -7.73 7.37 1.69
C GLY A 41 -8.61 6.82 0.58
N ALA A 42 -9.31 7.71 -0.14
CA ALA A 42 -10.17 7.36 -1.25
C ALA A 42 -9.39 6.74 -2.42
N ASP A 43 -10.09 6.05 -3.31
CA ASP A 43 -9.51 5.33 -4.44
C ASP A 43 -8.66 6.21 -5.36
N ILE A 44 -7.89 5.58 -6.23
CA ILE A 44 -7.17 6.24 -7.32
C ILE A 44 -7.96 6.14 -8.63
N ASN A 45 -7.73 7.08 -9.55
CA ASN A 45 -8.35 7.05 -10.86
C ASN A 45 -7.83 5.86 -11.68
N PRO A 46 -8.70 4.92 -12.11
CA PRO A 46 -8.30 3.75 -12.89
C PRO A 46 -7.61 4.07 -14.22
N ALA A 47 -7.80 5.26 -14.77
CA ALA A 47 -7.07 5.73 -15.94
C ALA A 47 -5.55 5.73 -15.74
N ILE A 48 -5.05 5.86 -14.48
CA ILE A 48 -3.63 5.81 -14.13
C ILE A 48 -2.99 4.47 -14.51
N TYR A 49 -3.75 3.37 -14.38
CA TYR A 49 -3.29 2.02 -14.74
C TYR A 49 -3.99 1.43 -15.97
N GLY A 50 -4.60 2.32 -16.80
CA GLY A 50 -5.14 1.97 -18.12
C GLY A 50 -6.42 1.13 -18.09
N GLU A 51 -7.24 1.28 -17.06
CA GLU A 51 -8.54 0.63 -16.95
C GLU A 51 -9.67 1.66 -16.82
N GLU A 52 -10.90 1.25 -17.12
CA GLU A 52 -12.10 2.04 -16.82
C GLU A 52 -12.49 1.90 -15.35
N ALA A 53 -13.25 2.87 -14.84
CA ALA A 53 -13.69 2.82 -13.45
C ALA A 53 -14.87 1.84 -13.27
N HIS A 54 -14.71 0.90 -12.35
CA HIS A 54 -15.85 0.14 -11.83
C HIS A 54 -16.77 1.06 -11.02
N ARG A 55 -18.06 0.74 -10.93
CA ARG A 55 -19.07 1.54 -10.21
C ARG A 55 -18.78 1.78 -8.73
N SER A 56 -17.94 0.96 -8.11
CA SER A 56 -17.54 1.10 -6.70
C SER A 56 -16.45 2.14 -6.46
N VAL A 57 -15.80 2.65 -7.53
CA VAL A 57 -14.60 3.48 -7.45
C VAL A 57 -14.95 4.95 -7.25
N TYR A 58 -14.37 5.56 -6.21
CA TYR A 58 -14.47 6.99 -5.91
C TYR A 58 -13.08 7.60 -5.75
N PHE A 59 -12.68 8.49 -6.64
CA PHE A 59 -11.34 9.06 -6.67
C PHE A 59 -11.33 10.60 -6.72
N SER A 60 -10.17 11.18 -6.47
CA SER A 60 -9.91 12.62 -6.57
C SER A 60 -8.72 12.89 -7.49
N GLU A 61 -8.99 13.39 -8.69
CA GLU A 61 -7.94 13.72 -9.67
C GLU A 61 -6.90 14.71 -9.13
N GLY A 62 -7.33 15.66 -8.30
CA GLY A 62 -6.42 16.63 -7.69
C GLY A 62 -5.43 15.97 -6.72
N ARG A 63 -5.89 15.00 -5.94
CA ARG A 63 -5.04 14.21 -5.05
C ARG A 63 -4.12 13.29 -5.85
N ASP A 64 -4.65 12.60 -6.85
CA ASP A 64 -3.86 11.73 -7.71
C ASP A 64 -2.70 12.48 -8.35
N ARG A 65 -2.98 13.64 -8.95
CA ARG A 65 -1.95 14.50 -9.56
C ARG A 65 -0.88 14.92 -8.56
N HIS A 66 -1.28 15.44 -7.41
CA HIS A 66 -0.35 15.87 -6.36
C HIS A 66 0.56 14.73 -5.88
N GLU A 67 0.01 13.54 -5.68
CA GLU A 67 0.81 12.40 -5.24
C GLU A 67 1.69 11.82 -6.35
N ILE A 68 1.25 11.84 -7.62
CA ILE A 68 2.10 11.47 -8.76
C ILE A 68 3.28 12.45 -8.89
N GLU A 69 3.05 13.77 -8.76
CA GLU A 69 4.11 14.78 -8.74
C GLU A 69 5.09 14.53 -7.59
N GLY A 70 4.59 14.20 -6.40
CA GLY A 70 5.39 13.83 -5.24
C GLY A 70 6.22 12.55 -5.47
N TYR A 71 5.65 11.55 -6.12
CA TYR A 71 6.36 10.33 -6.50
C TYR A 71 7.52 10.61 -7.47
N GLU A 72 7.26 11.36 -8.55
CA GLU A 72 8.30 11.69 -9.54
C GLU A 72 9.44 12.51 -8.91
N ALA A 73 9.11 13.46 -8.03
CA ALA A 73 10.11 14.23 -7.30
C ALA A 73 10.97 13.34 -6.40
N ALA A 74 10.35 12.47 -5.59
CA ALA A 74 11.04 11.57 -4.70
C ALA A 74 11.91 10.55 -5.45
N LYS A 75 11.40 10.02 -6.58
CA LYS A 75 12.13 9.12 -7.48
C LYS A 75 13.36 9.82 -8.07
N GLY A 76 13.22 11.07 -8.50
CA GLY A 76 14.35 11.88 -9.00
C GLY A 76 15.44 12.10 -7.95
N LEU A 77 15.08 12.09 -6.66
CA LEU A 77 15.99 12.18 -5.52
C LEU A 77 16.51 10.82 -5.04
N GLY A 78 16.12 9.71 -5.67
CA GLY A 78 16.53 8.36 -5.30
C GLY A 78 16.01 7.88 -3.93
N LYS A 79 14.87 8.40 -3.49
CA LYS A 79 14.28 8.04 -2.19
C LYS A 79 13.67 6.64 -2.21
N ALA A 80 13.59 5.99 -1.03
CA ALA A 80 12.76 4.82 -0.84
C ALA A 80 11.28 5.24 -0.61
N PHE A 81 10.35 4.27 -0.68
CA PHE A 81 8.93 4.53 -0.60
C PHE A 81 8.22 3.60 0.38
N LEU A 82 7.34 4.15 1.19
CA LEU A 82 6.36 3.42 1.98
C LEU A 82 4.95 3.82 1.49
N GLY A 83 4.22 2.88 0.92
CA GLY A 83 2.80 3.06 0.58
C GLY A 83 1.89 2.38 1.60
N ILE A 84 0.87 3.08 2.09
CA ILE A 84 -0.13 2.55 3.02
C ILE A 84 -1.50 2.60 2.35
N CYS A 85 -2.19 1.47 2.26
CA CYS A 85 -3.52 1.28 1.69
C CYS A 85 -3.61 1.92 0.27
N ARG A 86 -4.33 3.03 0.12
CA ARG A 86 -4.38 3.77 -1.16
C ARG A 86 -2.98 4.14 -1.68
N GLY A 87 -2.06 4.56 -0.80
CA GLY A 87 -0.68 4.87 -1.19
C GLY A 87 0.05 3.67 -1.76
N ALA A 88 -0.16 2.47 -1.20
CA ALA A 88 0.37 1.22 -1.75
C ALA A 88 -0.21 0.91 -3.13
N GLN A 89 -1.52 1.10 -3.30
CA GLN A 89 -2.21 0.91 -4.57
C GLN A 89 -1.69 1.86 -5.65
N LEU A 90 -1.52 3.14 -5.33
CA LEU A 90 -0.96 4.14 -6.25
C LEU A 90 0.46 3.76 -6.69
N LEU A 91 1.36 3.50 -5.75
CA LEU A 91 2.74 3.15 -6.04
C LEU A 91 2.83 1.86 -6.86
N ASN A 92 2.01 0.83 -6.57
CA ASN A 92 1.90 -0.38 -7.38
C ASN A 92 1.52 -0.05 -8.84
N CYS A 93 0.55 0.85 -9.04
CA CYS A 93 0.12 1.24 -10.38
C CYS A 93 1.17 2.06 -11.13
N LEU A 94 1.93 2.92 -10.44
CA LEU A 94 2.99 3.73 -11.05
C LEU A 94 4.21 2.92 -11.53
N VAL A 95 4.35 1.68 -11.06
CA VAL A 95 5.38 0.74 -11.55
C VAL A 95 4.81 -0.33 -12.49
N GLY A 96 3.58 -0.16 -12.98
CA GLY A 96 2.96 -1.02 -13.99
C GLY A 96 2.01 -2.08 -13.46
N GLY A 97 1.77 -2.11 -12.15
CA GLY A 97 0.71 -2.92 -11.55
C GLY A 97 -0.68 -2.37 -11.84
N LYS A 98 -1.70 -3.10 -11.42
CA LYS A 98 -3.12 -2.74 -11.55
C LYS A 98 -3.84 -2.98 -10.23
N LEU A 99 -5.19 -2.81 -10.23
CA LEU A 99 -6.01 -3.10 -9.06
C LEU A 99 -7.16 -4.05 -9.41
N TYR A 100 -7.52 -4.89 -8.44
CA TYR A 100 -8.90 -5.32 -8.30
C TYR A 100 -9.67 -4.13 -7.73
N GLN A 101 -10.70 -3.70 -8.42
CA GLN A 101 -11.42 -2.47 -8.11
C GLN A 101 -12.55 -2.67 -7.11
N ASP A 102 -12.92 -3.93 -6.87
CA ASP A 102 -13.86 -4.31 -5.82
C ASP A 102 -13.56 -5.72 -5.32
N ILE A 103 -13.32 -5.84 -4.03
CA ILE A 103 -13.08 -7.09 -3.31
C ILE A 103 -13.92 -7.14 -2.03
N ASN A 104 -14.16 -8.34 -1.53
CA ASN A 104 -14.84 -8.54 -0.26
C ASN A 104 -13.84 -8.91 0.85
N HIS A 105 -13.08 -7.91 1.31
CA HIS A 105 -11.92 -8.11 2.19
C HIS A 105 -11.87 -6.99 3.24
N ARG A 106 -12.63 -7.12 4.33
CA ARG A 106 -12.71 -6.12 5.40
C ARG A 106 -12.60 -6.72 6.78
N GLY A 107 -12.10 -5.92 7.72
CA GLY A 107 -11.96 -6.28 9.13
C GLY A 107 -10.58 -6.83 9.49
N PHE A 108 -10.47 -7.39 10.69
CA PHE A 108 -9.24 -8.05 11.14
C PHE A 108 -9.13 -9.43 10.50
N HIS A 109 -7.94 -9.76 10.03
CA HIS A 109 -7.66 -11.07 9.44
C HIS A 109 -6.19 -11.46 9.60
N GLU A 110 -5.92 -12.73 9.46
CA GLU A 110 -4.57 -13.28 9.55
C GLU A 110 -3.84 -13.14 8.20
N LEU A 111 -2.57 -12.75 8.27
CA LEU A 111 -1.63 -12.78 7.15
C LEU A 111 -0.66 -13.93 7.31
N VAL A 112 -0.24 -14.49 6.18
CA VAL A 112 0.84 -15.45 6.05
C VAL A 112 2.00 -14.79 5.34
N THR A 113 3.22 -14.91 5.87
CA THR A 113 4.43 -14.35 5.26
C THR A 113 5.15 -15.37 4.37
N ASP A 114 6.07 -14.89 3.54
CA ASP A 114 6.89 -15.73 2.67
C ASP A 114 7.85 -16.67 3.43
N ASP A 115 8.18 -16.34 4.68
CA ASP A 115 8.97 -17.17 5.60
C ASP A 115 8.11 -18.02 6.56
N GLY A 116 6.79 -18.02 6.38
CA GLY A 116 5.85 -18.87 7.11
C GLY A 116 5.39 -18.33 8.46
N GLN A 117 5.69 -17.08 8.82
CA GLN A 117 5.11 -16.46 10.00
C GLN A 117 3.62 -16.17 9.79
N ARG A 118 2.88 -16.00 10.88
CA ARG A 118 1.47 -15.61 10.87
C ARG A 118 1.23 -14.50 11.89
N PHE A 119 0.49 -13.46 11.49
CA PHE A 119 0.08 -12.38 12.38
C PHE A 119 -1.21 -11.71 11.89
N MET A 120 -1.87 -10.99 12.79
CA MET A 120 -3.08 -10.25 12.47
C MET A 120 -2.77 -8.93 11.78
N SER A 121 -3.60 -8.57 10.79
CA SER A 121 -3.67 -7.26 10.15
C SER A 121 -5.09 -6.72 10.19
N ASN A 122 -5.25 -5.45 9.83
CA ASN A 122 -6.55 -4.80 9.68
C ASN A 122 -6.81 -4.48 8.20
N SER A 123 -8.09 -4.39 7.84
CA SER A 123 -8.50 -3.99 6.51
C SER A 123 -9.76 -3.10 6.55
N VAL A 124 -9.66 -1.96 5.88
CA VAL A 124 -10.79 -1.09 5.58
C VAL A 124 -10.90 -0.81 4.08
N HIS A 125 -10.08 -1.46 3.26
CA HIS A 125 -10.05 -1.31 1.82
C HIS A 125 -11.08 -2.21 1.12
N HIS A 126 -11.50 -1.82 -0.07
CA HIS A 126 -12.33 -2.61 -0.98
C HIS A 126 -11.63 -2.82 -2.34
N GLN A 127 -10.42 -2.34 -2.47
CA GLN A 127 -9.55 -2.55 -3.62
C GLN A 127 -8.28 -3.27 -3.20
N MET A 128 -7.64 -3.99 -4.13
CA MET A 128 -6.43 -4.75 -3.84
C MET A 128 -5.44 -4.67 -4.99
N MET A 129 -4.16 -4.67 -4.67
CA MET A 129 -3.09 -4.67 -5.66
C MET A 129 -3.13 -5.93 -6.55
N ARG A 130 -3.07 -5.73 -7.86
CA ARG A 130 -2.68 -6.73 -8.85
C ARG A 130 -1.24 -6.42 -9.20
N VAL A 131 -0.34 -7.15 -8.57
CA VAL A 131 1.11 -6.87 -8.67
C VAL A 131 1.66 -7.17 -10.06
N THR A 132 2.75 -6.50 -10.43
CA THR A 132 3.44 -6.71 -11.71
C THR A 132 4.78 -7.41 -11.51
N GLU A 133 5.49 -7.65 -12.60
CA GLU A 133 6.84 -8.24 -12.59
C GLU A 133 7.79 -7.44 -11.67
N GLY A 134 8.68 -8.16 -10.99
CA GLY A 134 9.60 -7.58 -10.00
C GLY A 134 9.02 -7.43 -8.59
N ALA A 135 7.70 -7.65 -8.41
CA ALA A 135 7.10 -7.68 -7.09
C ALA A 135 7.48 -8.94 -6.31
N ILE A 136 7.76 -8.76 -5.02
CA ILE A 136 7.88 -9.85 -4.06
C ILE A 136 6.76 -9.69 -3.03
N ILE A 137 5.82 -10.64 -3.00
CA ILE A 137 4.76 -10.66 -2.00
C ILE A 137 5.35 -11.19 -0.70
N LYS A 138 5.49 -10.31 0.29
CA LYS A 138 6.06 -10.60 1.60
C LYS A 138 5.03 -11.16 2.58
N ALA A 139 3.77 -10.72 2.45
CA ALA A 139 2.66 -11.26 3.22
C ALA A 139 1.36 -11.18 2.42
N TRP A 140 0.46 -12.13 2.66
CA TRP A 140 -0.82 -12.23 1.95
C TRP A 140 -1.92 -12.78 2.87
N ALA A 141 -3.19 -12.46 2.55
CA ALA A 141 -4.34 -13.19 3.05
C ALA A 141 -4.63 -14.39 2.14
N GLU A 142 -5.08 -15.50 2.73
CA GLU A 142 -5.38 -16.74 1.99
C GLU A 142 -6.84 -16.75 1.52
N ASN A 143 -7.08 -16.33 0.26
CA ASN A 143 -8.39 -16.37 -0.41
C ASN A 143 -9.55 -15.80 0.44
N LEU A 144 -9.30 -14.68 1.12
CA LEU A 144 -10.28 -14.07 2.03
C LEU A 144 -11.49 -13.49 1.28
N SER A 145 -11.25 -12.91 0.09
CA SER A 145 -12.28 -12.35 -0.79
C SER A 145 -13.07 -13.44 -1.56
N LYS A 146 -12.66 -14.70 -1.44
CA LYS A 146 -13.27 -15.86 -2.12
C LYS A 146 -13.30 -15.66 -3.64
N ASP A 147 -14.51 -15.57 -4.21
CA ASP A 147 -14.76 -15.44 -5.65
C ASP A 147 -15.10 -14.00 -6.09
N HIS A 148 -14.75 -13.00 -5.27
CA HIS A 148 -15.09 -11.59 -5.50
C HIS A 148 -13.84 -10.72 -5.68
N HIS A 149 -13.24 -10.77 -6.89
CA HIS A 149 -12.09 -9.98 -7.29
C HIS A 149 -12.42 -9.26 -8.61
N LEU A 150 -13.21 -8.17 -8.50
CA LEU A 150 -13.74 -7.47 -9.67
C LEU A 150 -12.77 -6.41 -10.22
N TYR A 151 -12.72 -6.31 -11.53
CA TYR A 151 -11.99 -5.27 -12.26
C TYR A 151 -12.64 -5.00 -13.61
N MET A 152 -12.22 -3.94 -14.29
CA MET A 152 -12.73 -3.61 -15.63
C MET A 152 -11.74 -4.09 -16.70
N LYS A 153 -12.25 -4.79 -17.72
CA LYS A 153 -11.48 -5.25 -18.87
C LYS A 153 -12.29 -5.06 -20.16
N ASP A 154 -11.73 -4.30 -21.09
CA ASP A 154 -12.36 -4.03 -22.40
C ASP A 154 -13.82 -3.50 -22.25
N GLY A 155 -14.02 -2.56 -21.31
CA GLY A 155 -15.33 -1.95 -21.04
C GLY A 155 -16.33 -2.86 -20.32
N LYS A 156 -15.89 -4.01 -19.80
CA LYS A 156 -16.75 -4.96 -19.07
C LYS A 156 -16.20 -5.31 -17.72
N GLU A 157 -17.09 -5.59 -16.79
CA GLU A 157 -16.74 -6.16 -15.49
C GLU A 157 -16.19 -7.58 -15.68
N ALA A 158 -15.03 -7.84 -15.13
CA ALA A 158 -14.37 -9.13 -15.07
C ALA A 158 -14.14 -9.53 -13.61
N ASN A 159 -14.00 -10.81 -13.37
CA ASN A 159 -13.80 -11.39 -12.05
C ASN A 159 -12.81 -12.56 -12.09
N ASP A 160 -11.70 -12.42 -11.37
CA ASP A 160 -10.79 -13.53 -11.12
C ASP A 160 -11.30 -14.32 -9.90
N LYS A 161 -11.95 -15.45 -10.16
CA LYS A 161 -12.64 -16.23 -9.12
C LYS A 161 -11.71 -16.89 -8.09
N VAL A 162 -10.45 -17.02 -8.41
CA VAL A 162 -9.46 -17.64 -7.52
C VAL A 162 -8.19 -16.80 -7.50
N VAL A 163 -7.95 -16.15 -6.37
CA VAL A 163 -6.69 -15.49 -6.04
C VAL A 163 -6.18 -16.11 -4.75
N GLU A 164 -5.29 -17.08 -4.86
CA GLU A 164 -4.82 -17.87 -3.71
C GLU A 164 -4.06 -17.00 -2.69
N LYS A 165 -3.28 -16.04 -3.18
CA LYS A 165 -2.51 -15.09 -2.38
C LYS A 165 -3.03 -13.68 -2.66
N GLU A 166 -3.82 -13.16 -1.76
CA GLU A 166 -4.28 -11.77 -1.79
C GLU A 166 -3.20 -10.86 -1.20
N PRO A 167 -2.48 -10.06 -2.04
CA PRO A 167 -1.29 -9.35 -1.57
C PRO A 167 -1.60 -8.28 -0.53
N GLU A 168 -0.97 -8.38 0.63
CA GLU A 168 -1.13 -7.44 1.74
C GLU A 168 0.15 -6.64 2.02
N ILE A 169 1.33 -7.27 1.93
CA ILE A 169 2.62 -6.60 2.00
C ILE A 169 3.44 -7.02 0.80
N VAL A 170 3.86 -6.04 0.02
CA VAL A 170 4.62 -6.24 -1.23
C VAL A 170 5.86 -5.36 -1.20
N ILE A 171 6.97 -5.87 -1.69
CA ILE A 171 8.15 -5.07 -1.97
C ILE A 171 8.48 -5.08 -3.47
N TYR A 172 8.97 -3.95 -3.97
CA TYR A 172 9.60 -3.80 -5.27
C TYR A 172 11.06 -3.36 -5.04
N PRO A 173 12.02 -4.31 -4.94
CA PRO A 173 13.40 -3.98 -4.57
C PRO A 173 14.07 -2.98 -5.52
N GLU A 174 13.87 -3.12 -6.83
CA GLU A 174 14.44 -2.24 -7.84
C GLU A 174 13.92 -0.79 -7.73
N HIS A 175 12.72 -0.62 -7.17
CA HIS A 175 12.10 0.68 -6.94
C HIS A 175 12.25 1.16 -5.49
N ARG A 176 12.87 0.37 -4.62
CA ARG A 176 13.00 0.64 -3.18
C ARG A 176 11.65 0.92 -2.51
N MET A 177 10.65 0.08 -2.80
CA MET A 177 9.28 0.26 -2.31
C MET A 177 8.87 -0.83 -1.34
N VAL A 178 8.22 -0.41 -0.25
CA VAL A 178 7.44 -1.25 0.66
C VAL A 178 5.99 -0.81 0.58
N LEU A 179 5.11 -1.69 0.17
CA LEU A 179 3.70 -1.44 -0.05
C LEU A 179 2.87 -2.26 0.94
N VAL A 180 1.99 -1.62 1.67
CA VAL A 180 1.18 -2.23 2.73
C VAL A 180 -0.28 -1.91 2.50
N GLN A 181 -1.11 -2.93 2.32
CA GLN A 181 -2.53 -2.76 2.07
C GLN A 181 -3.31 -2.42 3.35
N GLY A 182 -2.93 -3.01 4.48
CA GLY A 182 -3.46 -2.69 5.81
C GLY A 182 -2.95 -1.34 6.34
N HIS A 183 -3.42 -0.97 7.53
CA HIS A 183 -3.16 0.31 8.19
C HIS A 183 -2.33 0.12 9.46
N PRO A 184 -1.00 0.20 9.42
CA PRO A 184 -0.16 0.09 10.61
C PRO A 184 -0.37 1.24 11.60
N GLU A 185 -0.89 2.39 11.14
CA GLU A 185 -1.19 3.56 11.95
C GLU A 185 -2.50 3.43 12.76
N PHE A 186 -3.43 2.56 12.35
CA PHE A 186 -4.68 2.36 13.07
C PHE A 186 -4.45 1.54 14.32
N SER A 187 -5.16 1.92 15.40
CA SER A 187 -5.07 1.23 16.69
C SER A 187 -3.62 1.03 17.15
N ALA A 188 -2.81 2.11 17.12
CA ALA A 188 -1.37 2.08 17.39
C ALA A 188 -0.98 1.41 18.72
N THR A 189 -1.91 1.32 19.66
CA THR A 189 -1.74 0.65 20.97
C THR A 189 -2.28 -0.77 21.02
N ASP A 190 -2.89 -1.27 19.92
CA ASP A 190 -3.43 -2.63 19.88
C ASP A 190 -2.28 -3.66 19.84
N PRO A 191 -2.17 -4.53 20.85
CA PRO A 191 -1.10 -5.52 20.92
C PRO A 191 -1.20 -6.59 19.81
N GLU A 192 -2.40 -6.88 19.29
CA GLU A 192 -2.59 -7.86 18.22
C GLU A 192 -1.96 -7.41 16.91
N LEU A 193 -1.87 -6.08 16.68
CA LEU A 193 -1.23 -5.51 15.49
C LEU A 193 0.25 -5.16 15.69
N HIS A 194 0.84 -5.50 16.84
CA HIS A 194 2.25 -5.16 17.12
C HIS A 194 3.20 -5.86 16.13
N THR A 195 3.02 -7.16 15.91
CA THR A 195 3.86 -7.94 14.99
C THR A 195 3.74 -7.44 13.56
N PHE A 196 2.53 -7.12 13.10
CA PHE A 196 2.29 -6.50 11.79
C PHE A 196 3.08 -5.20 11.62
N ARG A 197 2.97 -4.27 12.60
CA ARG A 197 3.71 -3.01 12.56
C ARG A 197 5.21 -3.21 12.55
N GLN A 198 5.71 -4.09 13.44
CA GLN A 198 7.14 -4.38 13.51
C GLN A 198 7.65 -4.92 12.17
N TYR A 199 6.94 -5.87 11.58
CA TYR A 199 7.29 -6.46 10.30
C TYR A 199 7.38 -5.41 9.17
N VAL A 200 6.36 -4.54 9.06
CA VAL A 200 6.33 -3.45 8.07
C VAL A 200 7.51 -2.49 8.24
N PHE A 201 7.75 -2.05 9.48
CA PHE A 201 8.77 -1.03 9.74
C PHE A 201 10.19 -1.60 9.66
N ASP A 202 10.39 -2.87 9.88
CA ASP A 202 11.68 -3.52 9.63
C ASP A 202 11.96 -3.62 8.13
N LEU A 203 10.97 -3.96 7.30
CA LEU A 203 11.14 -3.95 5.85
C LEU A 203 11.56 -2.57 5.30
N ILE A 204 10.98 -1.46 5.79
CA ILE A 204 11.35 -0.12 5.30
C ILE A 204 12.75 0.31 5.78
N LYS A 205 13.24 -0.17 6.91
CA LYS A 205 14.61 0.07 7.34
C LYS A 205 15.65 -0.60 6.44
N GLU A 206 15.26 -1.69 5.79
CA GLU A 206 16.12 -2.49 4.91
C GLU A 206 16.07 -2.05 3.44
N ALA A 207 15.03 -1.31 3.01
CA ALA A 207 14.75 -0.92 1.64
C ALA A 207 15.80 0.10 1.00
#